data_14765931a26a7ca619405967f47c4fbd
#
_entry.id   14765931a26a7ca619405967f47c4fbd
#
_cell.length_a   1.000
_cell.length_b   1.000
_cell.length_c   1.000
_cell.angle_alpha   90.00
_cell.angle_beta   90.00
_cell.angle_gamma   90.00
#
_symmetry.space_group_name_H-M   'P 1'
#
loop_
_entity.id
_entity.type
_entity.pdbx_description
1 polymer ?
#
loop_
_entity_poly.entity_id
_entity_poly.type
_entity_poly.pdbx_seq_one_letter_code
_entity_poly.pdbx_strand_id
1 'polypeptide(L)'
;MKLPELKIGNKIAKVPIIQGGMAVRLSTARLAAAVANEGGIGLIAASGMPTDELRYEIRLARSLTSGIIGINIMVAARGFSEIVKTAIEDGIDLVVAGAGFSRDMFGLGQESGTPIVPIVSSVKLAKISQRLGAAAIVVEGKEAGGHLGTSTSIRELIPDIAKAVDIPVVAAGGVLSGQDIVDLIKMGASGVQMGSRFAASEESNAAPALKRFYLKSKPDDIVVIHSPVGLPG
;
A
#
# COMPACT_ATOMS: atom_id res chain seq x y z
N MET A 1 18.58 16.29 5.20
CA MET A 1 18.36 15.14 6.10
C MET A 1 18.38 13.87 5.26
N LYS A 2 19.15 12.84 5.65
CA LYS A 2 19.07 11.53 5.00
C LYS A 2 17.80 10.83 5.52
N LEU A 3 16.92 10.36 4.63
CA LEU A 3 15.75 9.59 5.01
C LEU A 3 16.19 8.23 5.59
N PRO A 4 15.48 7.69 6.59
CA PRO A 4 15.73 6.36 7.12
C PRO A 4 15.38 5.28 6.09
N GLU A 5 15.95 4.10 6.24
CA GLU A 5 15.49 2.91 5.51
C GLU A 5 14.17 2.41 6.11
N LEU A 6 13.28 1.87 5.26
CA LEU A 6 12.04 1.23 5.70
C LEU A 6 12.25 -0.28 5.79
N LYS A 7 12.15 -0.81 7.02
CA LYS A 7 12.27 -2.24 7.28
C LYS A 7 10.89 -2.86 7.49
N ILE A 8 10.54 -3.89 6.71
CA ILE A 8 9.30 -4.67 6.83
C ILE A 8 9.66 -6.16 6.88
N GLY A 9 9.59 -6.77 8.05
CA GLY A 9 10.10 -8.13 8.25
C GLY A 9 11.59 -8.22 7.91
N ASN A 10 11.94 -9.07 6.96
CA ASN A 10 13.30 -9.25 6.45
C ASN A 10 13.62 -8.37 5.22
N LYS A 11 12.70 -7.54 4.77
CA LYS A 11 12.87 -6.66 3.61
C LYS A 11 13.29 -5.26 4.07
N ILE A 12 14.28 -4.67 3.37
CA ILE A 12 14.81 -3.34 3.66
C ILE A 12 14.76 -2.51 2.39
N ALA A 13 13.85 -1.53 2.35
CA ALA A 13 13.78 -0.54 1.30
C ALA A 13 14.70 0.65 1.63
N LYS A 14 15.59 0.99 0.70
CA LYS A 14 16.54 2.11 0.86
C LYS A 14 15.83 3.47 0.89
N VAL A 15 14.70 3.55 0.19
CA VAL A 15 13.82 4.72 0.15
C VAL A 15 12.52 4.36 0.87
N PRO A 16 12.12 5.09 1.93
CA PRO A 16 10.97 4.75 2.76
C PRO A 16 9.63 5.11 2.09
N ILE A 17 9.47 4.74 0.84
CA ILE A 17 8.28 5.00 0.03
C ILE A 17 7.72 3.68 -0.50
N ILE A 18 6.43 3.47 -0.25
CA ILE A 18 5.64 2.42 -0.88
C ILE A 18 4.77 3.07 -1.95
N GLN A 19 4.83 2.57 -3.17
CA GLN A 19 3.82 2.89 -4.16
C GLN A 19 2.59 2.04 -3.87
N GLY A 20 1.50 2.67 -3.44
CA GLY A 20 0.25 2.00 -3.10
C GLY A 20 -0.40 1.33 -4.31
N GLY A 21 -0.97 0.15 -4.09
CA GLY A 21 -1.67 -0.56 -5.16
C GLY A 21 -2.96 0.17 -5.54
N MET A 22 -3.08 0.54 -6.80
CA MET A 22 -4.23 1.26 -7.33
C MET A 22 -4.98 0.37 -8.34
N ALA A 23 -6.21 -0.01 -7.96
CA ALA A 23 -7.12 -0.76 -8.82
C ALA A 23 -7.88 0.22 -9.78
N VAL A 24 -8.44 -0.19 -10.91
CA VAL A 24 -8.27 -1.52 -11.52
C VAL A 24 -7.11 -1.45 -12.50
N ARG A 25 -6.06 -2.21 -12.29
CA ARG A 25 -4.89 -2.31 -13.19
C ARG A 25 -4.12 -1.00 -13.46
N LEU A 26 -4.22 0.01 -12.57
CA LEU A 26 -3.36 1.20 -12.67
C LEU A 26 -1.93 0.86 -12.25
N SER A 27 -1.78 0.06 -11.19
CA SER A 27 -0.50 -0.44 -10.71
C SER A 27 -0.30 -1.89 -11.10
N THR A 28 0.58 -2.13 -12.05
CA THR A 28 0.98 -3.45 -12.54
C THR A 28 2.50 -3.60 -12.49
N ALA A 29 3.03 -4.63 -13.11
CA ALA A 29 4.46 -4.96 -13.09
C ALA A 29 5.39 -3.77 -13.41
N ARG A 30 5.07 -2.99 -14.44
CA ARG A 30 5.93 -1.88 -14.89
C ARG A 30 6.11 -0.82 -13.81
N LEU A 31 5.02 -0.37 -13.21
CA LEU A 31 5.07 0.64 -12.15
C LEU A 31 5.74 0.08 -10.89
N ALA A 32 5.36 -1.13 -10.47
CA ALA A 32 5.94 -1.76 -9.29
C ALA A 32 7.45 -1.94 -9.44
N ALA A 33 7.92 -2.42 -10.59
CA ALA A 33 9.33 -2.62 -10.87
C ALA A 33 10.11 -1.28 -10.93
N ALA A 34 9.54 -0.24 -11.53
CA ALA A 34 10.19 1.07 -11.60
C ALA A 34 10.45 1.64 -10.20
N VAL A 35 9.44 1.56 -9.31
CA VAL A 35 9.60 2.02 -7.91
C VAL A 35 10.61 1.16 -7.15
N ALA A 36 10.60 -0.15 -7.34
CA ALA A 36 11.54 -1.06 -6.71
C ALA A 36 12.99 -0.83 -7.16
N ASN A 37 13.21 -0.49 -8.42
CA ASN A 37 14.53 -0.15 -8.97
C ASN A 37 15.12 1.13 -8.34
N GLU A 38 14.27 2.08 -7.94
CA GLU A 38 14.67 3.29 -7.21
C GLU A 38 14.83 3.04 -5.69
N GLY A 39 14.71 1.80 -5.24
CA GLY A 39 14.93 1.41 -3.85
C GLY A 39 13.72 1.58 -2.93
N GLY A 40 12.55 1.89 -3.47
CA GLY A 40 11.26 1.86 -2.78
C GLY A 40 10.61 0.47 -2.81
N ILE A 41 9.32 0.41 -2.47
CA ILE A 41 8.50 -0.80 -2.55
C ILE A 41 7.39 -0.57 -3.57
N GLY A 42 7.36 -1.38 -4.62
CA GLY A 42 6.32 -1.34 -5.64
C GLY A 42 5.22 -2.37 -5.38
N LEU A 43 3.95 -1.98 -5.53
CA LEU A 43 2.82 -2.87 -5.31
C LEU A 43 2.02 -3.11 -6.59
N ILE A 44 1.75 -4.37 -6.89
CA ILE A 44 0.80 -4.79 -7.93
C ILE A 44 -0.60 -4.81 -7.31
N ALA A 45 -1.57 -4.15 -7.95
CA ALA A 45 -2.96 -4.12 -7.50
C ALA A 45 -3.68 -5.41 -7.89
N ALA A 46 -3.78 -6.36 -6.96
CA ALA A 46 -4.28 -7.71 -7.21
C ALA A 46 -5.82 -7.85 -7.09
N SER A 47 -6.52 -6.85 -6.54
CA SER A 47 -7.98 -6.91 -6.37
C SER A 47 -8.70 -7.05 -7.71
N GLY A 48 -9.48 -8.12 -7.87
CA GLY A 48 -10.21 -8.39 -9.11
C GLY A 48 -9.34 -8.84 -10.29
N MET A 49 -8.08 -9.20 -10.04
CA MET A 49 -7.18 -9.77 -11.03
C MET A 49 -7.32 -11.31 -11.02
N PRO A 50 -7.54 -11.97 -12.17
CA PRO A 50 -7.45 -13.42 -12.27
C PRO A 50 -6.07 -13.95 -11.85
N THR A 51 -6.00 -15.15 -11.32
CA THR A 51 -4.76 -15.72 -10.79
C THR A 51 -3.68 -15.92 -11.85
N ASP A 52 -4.05 -16.26 -13.07
CA ASP A 52 -3.13 -16.39 -14.21
C ASP A 52 -2.55 -15.03 -14.63
N GLU A 53 -3.36 -13.98 -14.66
CA GLU A 53 -2.91 -12.60 -14.88
C GLU A 53 -1.99 -12.14 -13.76
N LEU A 54 -2.32 -12.42 -12.49
CA LEU A 54 -1.48 -12.08 -11.35
C LEU A 54 -0.10 -12.75 -11.44
N ARG A 55 -0.06 -14.05 -11.77
CA ARG A 55 1.20 -14.78 -11.99
C ARG A 55 2.03 -14.14 -13.09
N TYR A 56 1.39 -13.78 -14.20
CA TYR A 56 2.07 -13.08 -15.30
C TYR A 56 2.66 -11.74 -14.82
N GLU A 57 1.90 -10.92 -14.13
CA GLU A 57 2.36 -9.61 -13.63
C GLU A 57 3.51 -9.74 -12.62
N ILE A 58 3.45 -10.72 -11.70
CA ILE A 58 4.54 -10.95 -10.75
C ILE A 58 5.82 -11.37 -11.48
N ARG A 59 5.74 -12.32 -12.42
CA ARG A 59 6.89 -12.79 -13.19
C ARG A 59 7.46 -11.70 -14.07
N LEU A 60 6.61 -10.89 -14.69
CA LEU A 60 7.05 -9.73 -15.46
C LEU A 60 7.77 -8.72 -14.56
N ALA A 61 7.22 -8.38 -13.38
CA ALA A 61 7.89 -7.49 -12.45
C ALA A 61 9.26 -8.06 -12.03
N ARG A 62 9.36 -9.34 -11.73
CA ARG A 62 10.63 -10.01 -11.38
C ARG A 62 11.66 -10.00 -12.53
N SER A 63 11.22 -10.02 -13.77
CA SER A 63 12.14 -9.86 -14.93
C SER A 63 12.67 -8.43 -15.08
N LEU A 64 11.98 -7.44 -14.51
CA LEU A 64 12.31 -6.01 -14.62
C LEU A 64 13.08 -5.48 -13.41
N THR A 65 13.01 -6.18 -12.26
CA THR A 65 13.65 -5.73 -11.01
C THR A 65 14.05 -6.88 -10.09
N SER A 66 15.17 -6.69 -9.38
CA SER A 66 15.53 -7.48 -8.20
C SER A 66 15.12 -6.81 -6.87
N GLY A 67 14.47 -5.65 -6.93
CA GLY A 67 14.03 -4.89 -5.78
C GLY A 67 12.76 -5.48 -5.13
N ILE A 68 12.21 -4.77 -4.17
CA ILE A 68 11.08 -5.24 -3.36
C ILE A 68 9.77 -4.98 -4.09
N ILE A 69 9.05 -6.04 -4.44
CA ILE A 69 7.71 -5.98 -5.01
C ILE A 69 6.70 -6.71 -4.11
N GLY A 70 5.54 -6.11 -3.93
CA GLY A 70 4.42 -6.67 -3.17
C GLY A 70 3.13 -6.71 -3.99
N ILE A 71 2.10 -7.29 -3.41
CA ILE A 71 0.73 -7.11 -3.88
C ILE A 71 -0.06 -6.22 -2.92
N ASN A 72 -1.03 -5.48 -3.46
CA ASN A 72 -2.09 -4.86 -2.67
C ASN A 72 -3.42 -5.51 -3.02
N ILE A 73 -4.16 -5.92 -1.99
CA ILE A 73 -5.43 -6.61 -2.16
C ILE A 73 -6.47 -6.12 -1.16
N MET A 74 -7.72 -5.96 -1.61
CA MET A 74 -8.86 -5.73 -0.74
C MET A 74 -9.27 -7.04 -0.06
N VAL A 75 -9.39 -7.05 1.28
CA VAL A 75 -9.87 -8.22 2.03
C VAL A 75 -11.27 -8.63 1.59
N ALA A 76 -12.11 -7.66 1.24
CA ALA A 76 -13.45 -7.89 0.72
C ALA A 76 -13.49 -8.43 -0.73
N ALA A 77 -12.34 -8.54 -1.41
CA ALA A 77 -12.29 -9.05 -2.78
C ALA A 77 -12.66 -10.54 -2.84
N ARG A 78 -13.42 -10.89 -3.87
CA ARG A 78 -13.73 -12.30 -4.13
C ARG A 78 -12.44 -13.09 -4.40
N GLY A 79 -12.30 -14.25 -3.79
CA GLY A 79 -11.11 -15.10 -3.96
C GLY A 79 -9.87 -14.59 -3.22
N PHE A 80 -10.02 -13.72 -2.21
CA PHE A 80 -8.91 -13.12 -1.44
C PHE A 80 -7.82 -14.13 -1.08
N SER A 81 -8.18 -15.23 -0.40
CA SER A 81 -7.19 -16.22 0.06
C SER A 81 -6.48 -16.93 -1.08
N GLU A 82 -7.16 -17.19 -2.19
CA GLU A 82 -6.57 -17.81 -3.38
C GLU A 82 -5.56 -16.87 -4.05
N ILE A 83 -5.93 -15.59 -4.20
CA ILE A 83 -5.05 -14.55 -4.77
C ILE A 83 -3.79 -14.37 -3.92
N VAL A 84 -3.92 -14.33 -2.57
CA VAL A 84 -2.78 -14.23 -1.66
C VAL A 84 -1.87 -15.46 -1.78
N LYS A 85 -2.43 -16.68 -1.77
CA LYS A 85 -1.66 -17.93 -1.96
C LYS A 85 -0.92 -17.91 -3.29
N THR A 86 -1.60 -17.58 -4.39
CA THR A 86 -1.00 -17.47 -5.72
C THR A 86 0.19 -16.51 -5.74
N ALA A 87 0.05 -15.34 -5.11
CA ALA A 87 1.14 -14.36 -5.06
C ALA A 87 2.34 -14.88 -4.26
N ILE A 88 2.09 -15.55 -3.13
CA ILE A 88 3.14 -16.16 -2.29
C ILE A 88 3.87 -17.26 -3.08
N GLU A 89 3.15 -18.13 -3.75
CA GLU A 89 3.72 -19.20 -4.58
C GLU A 89 4.62 -18.66 -5.71
N ASP A 90 4.25 -17.53 -6.31
CA ASP A 90 5.05 -16.88 -7.36
C ASP A 90 6.14 -15.93 -6.81
N GLY A 91 6.42 -15.97 -5.50
CA GLY A 91 7.59 -15.33 -4.89
C GLY A 91 7.45 -13.82 -4.65
N ILE A 92 6.26 -13.35 -4.28
CA ILE A 92 6.06 -11.96 -3.85
C ILE A 92 6.79 -11.67 -2.53
N ASP A 93 7.32 -10.45 -2.34
CA ASP A 93 8.07 -10.10 -1.14
C ASP A 93 7.21 -9.75 0.07
N LEU A 94 6.01 -9.22 -0.15
CA LEU A 94 5.06 -8.86 0.91
C LEU A 94 3.63 -8.72 0.38
N VAL A 95 2.67 -8.76 1.29
CA VAL A 95 1.25 -8.55 1.00
C VAL A 95 0.73 -7.37 1.80
N VAL A 96 0.22 -6.34 1.11
CA VAL A 96 -0.53 -5.24 1.70
C VAL A 96 -2.02 -5.51 1.55
N ALA A 97 -2.79 -5.50 2.64
CA ALA A 97 -4.21 -5.84 2.62
C ALA A 97 -5.05 -4.75 3.31
N GLY A 98 -6.07 -4.26 2.61
CA GLY A 98 -6.96 -3.20 3.08
C GLY A 98 -8.43 -3.45 2.75
N ALA A 99 -9.28 -2.46 2.98
CA ALA A 99 -10.72 -2.54 2.77
C ALA A 99 -11.36 -3.79 3.43
N GLY A 100 -11.12 -3.92 4.73
CA GLY A 100 -11.53 -5.04 5.57
C GLY A 100 -10.38 -5.56 6.43
N PHE A 101 -10.69 -6.58 7.23
CA PHE A 101 -9.73 -7.22 8.13
C PHE A 101 -9.97 -8.73 8.14
N SER A 102 -8.95 -9.51 7.82
CA SER A 102 -8.98 -10.98 7.89
C SER A 102 -7.89 -11.49 8.83
N ARG A 103 -8.25 -12.38 9.74
CA ARG A 103 -7.26 -13.07 10.58
C ARG A 103 -6.48 -14.13 9.82
N ASP A 104 -7.12 -14.76 8.84
CA ASP A 104 -6.54 -15.87 8.07
C ASP A 104 -5.32 -15.45 7.24
N MET A 105 -5.26 -14.17 6.82
CA MET A 105 -4.09 -13.66 6.09
C MET A 105 -2.79 -13.74 6.88
N PHE A 106 -2.86 -13.60 8.21
CA PHE A 106 -1.67 -13.70 9.07
C PHE A 106 -1.18 -15.14 9.15
N GLY A 107 -2.08 -16.13 9.15
CA GLY A 107 -1.72 -17.55 9.05
C GLY A 107 -0.95 -17.85 7.76
N LEU A 108 -1.44 -17.39 6.61
CA LEU A 108 -0.77 -17.55 5.32
C LEU A 108 0.63 -16.91 5.32
N GLY A 109 0.77 -15.73 5.93
CA GLY A 109 2.07 -15.06 6.06
C GLY A 109 3.04 -15.82 6.96
N GLN A 110 2.56 -16.34 8.09
CA GLN A 110 3.39 -17.12 9.04
C GLN A 110 3.86 -18.45 8.41
N GLU A 111 2.98 -19.16 7.73
CA GLU A 111 3.30 -20.44 7.07
C GLU A 111 4.35 -20.29 5.97
N SER A 112 4.28 -19.18 5.22
CA SER A 112 5.17 -18.93 4.07
C SER A 112 6.42 -18.09 4.40
N GLY A 113 6.43 -17.42 5.56
CA GLY A 113 7.44 -16.41 5.90
C GLY A 113 7.26 -15.09 5.13
N THR A 114 6.11 -14.89 4.46
CA THR A 114 5.83 -13.67 3.69
C THR A 114 5.29 -12.58 4.61
N PRO A 115 5.91 -11.39 4.69
CA PRO A 115 5.44 -10.28 5.48
C PRO A 115 4.02 -9.85 5.10
N ILE A 116 3.13 -9.77 6.11
CA ILE A 116 1.78 -9.24 5.97
C ILE A 116 1.71 -7.83 6.56
N VAL A 117 1.17 -6.91 5.77
CA VAL A 117 1.06 -5.48 6.09
C VAL A 117 -0.39 -5.04 5.93
N PRO A 118 -1.19 -5.07 7.00
CA PRO A 118 -2.58 -4.61 6.94
C PRO A 118 -2.64 -3.08 6.86
N ILE A 119 -3.68 -2.58 6.17
CA ILE A 119 -4.06 -1.17 6.18
C ILE A 119 -5.05 -0.97 7.33
N VAL A 120 -4.77 0.00 8.18
CA VAL A 120 -5.56 0.27 9.40
C VAL A 120 -5.84 1.77 9.53
N SER A 121 -6.91 2.12 10.25
CA SER A 121 -7.34 3.50 10.48
C SER A 121 -7.58 3.82 11.96
N SER A 122 -7.07 2.99 12.89
CA SER A 122 -7.23 3.21 14.32
C SER A 122 -6.17 2.51 15.14
N VAL A 123 -5.89 3.04 16.34
CA VAL A 123 -5.01 2.44 17.35
C VAL A 123 -5.44 1.01 17.71
N LYS A 124 -6.76 0.77 17.80
CA LYS A 124 -7.30 -0.55 18.11
C LYS A 124 -6.91 -1.58 17.06
N LEU A 125 -7.11 -1.28 15.78
CA LEU A 125 -6.73 -2.17 14.68
C LEU A 125 -5.22 -2.35 14.59
N ALA A 126 -4.43 -1.30 14.79
CA ALA A 126 -2.97 -1.37 14.82
C ALA A 126 -2.46 -2.37 15.87
N LYS A 127 -2.96 -2.28 17.12
CA LYS A 127 -2.62 -3.21 18.21
C LYS A 127 -3.07 -4.65 17.93
N ILE A 128 -4.22 -4.84 17.30
CA ILE A 128 -4.69 -6.18 16.90
C ILE A 128 -3.78 -6.75 15.83
N SER A 129 -3.42 -5.96 14.82
CA SER A 129 -2.52 -6.36 13.74
C SER A 129 -1.15 -6.79 14.26
N GLN A 130 -0.54 -6.00 15.15
CA GLN A 130 0.73 -6.37 15.76
C GLN A 130 0.63 -7.70 16.51
N ARG A 131 -0.41 -7.92 17.33
CA ARG A 131 -0.61 -9.17 18.07
C ARG A 131 -0.81 -10.39 17.17
N LEU A 132 -1.33 -10.20 15.97
CA LEU A 132 -1.52 -11.24 14.96
C LEU A 132 -0.27 -11.49 14.11
N GLY A 133 0.81 -10.73 14.31
CA GLY A 133 2.07 -10.93 13.63
C GLY A 133 2.23 -10.09 12.35
N ALA A 134 1.56 -8.94 12.25
CA ALA A 134 1.84 -7.99 11.17
C ALA A 134 3.32 -7.59 11.17
N ALA A 135 3.96 -7.61 10.01
CA ALA A 135 5.36 -7.19 9.85
C ALA A 135 5.54 -5.67 9.83
N ALA A 136 4.49 -4.94 9.50
CA ALA A 136 4.32 -3.49 9.54
C ALA A 136 2.82 -3.19 9.42
N ILE A 137 2.43 -1.93 9.55
CA ILE A 137 1.07 -1.47 9.22
C ILE A 137 1.12 -0.25 8.30
N VAL A 138 0.15 -0.14 7.40
CA VAL A 138 -0.14 1.10 6.70
C VAL A 138 -1.28 1.79 7.44
N VAL A 139 -1.07 3.03 7.87
CA VAL A 139 -2.10 3.85 8.51
C VAL A 139 -2.67 4.80 7.47
N GLU A 140 -3.95 4.68 7.21
CA GLU A 140 -4.64 5.47 6.20
C GLU A 140 -5.51 6.54 6.87
N GLY A 141 -5.27 7.81 6.52
CA GLY A 141 -6.05 8.96 6.97
C GLY A 141 -7.17 9.33 5.99
N LYS A 142 -8.01 10.29 6.40
CA LYS A 142 -9.10 10.81 5.56
C LYS A 142 -8.65 11.44 4.23
N GLU A 143 -7.37 11.78 4.12
CA GLU A 143 -6.76 12.38 2.93
C GLU A 143 -6.38 11.32 1.87
N ALA A 144 -6.55 10.04 2.17
CA ALA A 144 -6.28 8.98 1.22
C ALA A 144 -7.33 8.95 0.10
N GLY A 145 -6.89 8.59 -1.10
CA GLY A 145 -7.81 8.23 -2.18
C GLY A 145 -8.19 6.75 -2.10
N GLY A 146 -9.40 6.41 -2.52
CA GLY A 146 -9.93 5.07 -2.46
C GLY A 146 -10.89 4.89 -1.26
N HIS A 147 -11.09 3.65 -0.81
CA HIS A 147 -12.06 3.33 0.24
C HIS A 147 -11.60 3.81 1.61
N LEU A 148 -12.29 4.81 2.16
CA LEU A 148 -11.94 5.42 3.43
C LEU A 148 -12.44 4.60 4.63
N GLY A 149 -11.54 4.34 5.58
CA GLY A 149 -11.85 3.68 6.85
C GLY A 149 -12.03 4.65 8.03
N THR A 150 -11.84 5.95 7.82
CA THR A 150 -11.86 6.98 8.88
C THR A 150 -12.15 8.36 8.32
N SER A 151 -12.64 9.25 9.20
CA SER A 151 -12.72 10.70 8.97
C SER A 151 -11.59 11.48 9.65
N THR A 152 -10.63 10.79 10.28
CA THR A 152 -9.54 11.40 11.04
C THR A 152 -8.33 11.66 10.14
N SER A 153 -7.65 12.78 10.34
CA SER A 153 -6.46 13.15 9.59
C SER A 153 -5.31 12.19 9.86
N ILE A 154 -4.51 11.91 8.83
CA ILE A 154 -3.28 11.12 8.98
C ILE A 154 -2.31 11.77 9.99
N ARG A 155 -2.28 13.10 10.07
CA ARG A 155 -1.42 13.83 10.99
C ARG A 155 -1.85 13.70 12.46
N GLU A 156 -3.10 13.35 12.71
CA GLU A 156 -3.62 13.01 14.04
C GLU A 156 -3.37 11.53 14.37
N LEU A 157 -3.59 10.63 13.39
CA LEU A 157 -3.48 9.18 13.59
C LEU A 157 -2.03 8.72 13.84
N ILE A 158 -1.05 9.26 13.10
CA ILE A 158 0.33 8.76 13.14
C ILE A 158 0.96 8.89 14.54
N PRO A 159 0.91 10.04 15.25
CA PRO A 159 1.53 10.15 16.57
C PRO A 159 0.96 9.17 17.61
N ASP A 160 -0.35 8.92 17.55
CA ASP A 160 -1.02 8.03 18.49
C ASP A 160 -0.75 6.56 18.20
N ILE A 161 -0.76 6.19 16.91
CA ILE A 161 -0.51 4.81 16.49
C ILE A 161 0.96 4.45 16.66
N ALA A 162 1.89 5.33 16.29
CA ALA A 162 3.32 5.09 16.44
C ALA A 162 3.76 4.89 17.91
N LYS A 163 3.07 5.53 18.87
CA LYS A 163 3.29 5.29 20.31
C LYS A 163 2.67 3.98 20.82
N ALA A 164 1.71 3.43 20.08
CA ALA A 164 0.88 2.32 20.54
C ALA A 164 1.34 0.95 20.05
N VAL A 165 2.26 0.89 19.09
CA VAL A 165 2.81 -0.34 18.48
C VAL A 165 4.32 -0.25 18.31
N ASP A 166 4.99 -1.42 18.28
CA ASP A 166 6.45 -1.52 18.12
C ASP A 166 6.85 -1.87 16.68
N ILE A 167 5.88 -2.21 15.84
CA ILE A 167 6.10 -2.53 14.41
C ILE A 167 6.13 -1.25 13.57
N PRO A 168 6.82 -1.26 12.40
CA PRO A 168 6.89 -0.11 11.51
C PRO A 168 5.52 0.41 11.10
N VAL A 169 5.35 1.74 11.15
CA VAL A 169 4.13 2.46 10.79
C VAL A 169 4.37 3.23 9.50
N VAL A 170 3.63 2.92 8.46
CA VAL A 170 3.69 3.58 7.15
C VAL A 170 2.49 4.51 7.02
N ALA A 171 2.71 5.81 6.80
CA ALA A 171 1.64 6.80 6.67
C ALA A 171 1.11 6.85 5.24
N ALA A 172 -0.22 6.83 5.07
CA ALA A 172 -0.91 6.91 3.78
C ALA A 172 -2.00 7.98 3.77
N GLY A 173 -2.04 8.76 2.71
CA GLY A 173 -2.99 9.85 2.51
C GLY A 173 -2.35 11.24 2.56
N GLY A 174 -2.65 12.08 1.57
CA GLY A 174 -2.20 13.46 1.51
C GLY A 174 -0.70 13.69 1.33
N VAL A 175 0.08 12.67 0.98
CA VAL A 175 1.53 12.77 0.79
C VAL A 175 1.82 13.19 -0.65
N LEU A 176 2.26 14.43 -0.86
CA LEU A 176 2.48 15.01 -2.18
C LEU A 176 3.91 15.48 -2.42
N SER A 177 4.67 15.76 -1.36
CA SER A 177 6.00 16.36 -1.43
C SER A 177 7.01 15.66 -0.52
N GLY A 178 8.30 15.92 -0.74
CA GLY A 178 9.35 15.49 0.18
C GLY A 178 9.21 16.08 1.59
N GLN A 179 8.63 17.27 1.71
CA GLN A 179 8.37 17.89 3.01
C GLN A 179 7.30 17.11 3.79
N ASP A 180 6.23 16.65 3.12
CA ASP A 180 5.21 15.81 3.77
C ASP A 180 5.81 14.52 4.31
N ILE A 181 6.72 13.89 3.55
CA ILE A 181 7.43 12.68 3.98
C ILE A 181 8.24 12.96 5.26
N VAL A 182 9.03 14.05 5.26
CA VAL A 182 9.85 14.44 6.41
C VAL A 182 8.98 14.72 7.64
N ASP A 183 7.86 15.42 7.46
CA ASP A 183 6.96 15.77 8.55
C ASP A 183 6.31 14.52 9.17
N LEU A 184 5.83 13.59 8.35
CA LEU A 184 5.24 12.34 8.84
C LEU A 184 6.27 11.43 9.53
N ILE A 185 7.50 11.38 9.04
CA ILE A 185 8.59 10.67 9.72
C ILE A 185 8.90 11.30 11.10
N LYS A 186 8.92 12.63 11.20
CA LYS A 186 9.09 13.34 12.50
C LYS A 186 7.93 13.07 13.45
N MET A 187 6.74 12.76 12.96
CA MET A 187 5.58 12.37 13.75
C MET A 187 5.61 10.91 14.22
N GLY A 188 6.58 10.11 13.75
CA GLY A 188 6.77 8.72 14.16
C GLY A 188 6.49 7.69 13.06
N ALA A 189 6.19 8.11 11.83
CA ALA A 189 6.10 7.17 10.73
C ALA A 189 7.49 6.62 10.35
N SER A 190 7.55 5.33 9.97
CA SER A 190 8.75 4.68 9.44
C SER A 190 8.93 4.90 7.94
N GLY A 191 7.87 5.30 7.25
CA GLY A 191 7.82 5.56 5.82
C GLY A 191 6.43 6.03 5.40
N VAL A 192 6.24 6.19 4.09
CA VAL A 192 4.97 6.64 3.52
C VAL A 192 4.49 5.73 2.40
N GLN A 193 3.16 5.65 2.21
CA GLN A 193 2.54 5.07 1.04
C GLN A 193 1.86 6.17 0.23
N MET A 194 2.09 6.16 -1.09
CA MET A 194 1.59 7.20 -2.01
C MET A 194 0.86 6.55 -3.19
N GLY A 195 -0.26 7.13 -3.61
CA GLY A 195 -1.07 6.66 -4.75
C GLY A 195 -1.05 7.65 -5.91
N SER A 196 -1.72 8.78 -5.80
CA SER A 196 -2.05 9.71 -6.90
C SER A 196 -0.84 10.19 -7.71
N ARG A 197 0.30 10.43 -7.08
CA ARG A 197 1.53 10.81 -7.80
C ARG A 197 2.01 9.68 -8.72
N PHE A 198 1.96 8.44 -8.25
CA PHE A 198 2.33 7.28 -9.05
C PHE A 198 1.28 6.97 -10.13
N ALA A 199 -0.01 7.24 -9.88
CA ALA A 199 -1.04 7.12 -10.91
C ALA A 199 -0.78 8.05 -12.10
N ALA A 200 -0.19 9.22 -11.88
CA ALA A 200 0.16 10.18 -12.91
C ALA A 200 1.50 9.91 -13.61
N SER A 201 2.30 8.94 -13.14
CA SER A 201 3.59 8.61 -13.75
C SER A 201 3.45 7.91 -15.11
N GLU A 202 4.52 7.86 -15.89
CA GLU A 202 4.51 7.22 -17.21
C GLU A 202 4.34 5.70 -17.11
N GLU A 203 4.88 5.08 -16.07
CA GLU A 203 4.86 3.63 -15.83
C GLU A 203 3.49 3.11 -15.39
N SER A 204 2.62 4.00 -14.90
CA SER A 204 1.23 3.66 -14.58
C SER A 204 0.43 3.37 -15.85
N ASN A 205 -0.45 2.35 -15.78
CA ASN A 205 -1.39 2.03 -16.86
C ASN A 205 -2.63 2.96 -16.91
N ALA A 206 -2.66 4.02 -16.10
CA ALA A 206 -3.73 5.00 -16.16
C ALA A 206 -3.85 5.59 -17.58
N ALA A 207 -5.08 5.69 -18.06
CA ALA A 207 -5.34 6.29 -19.37
C ALA A 207 -4.78 7.73 -19.43
N PRO A 208 -4.26 8.18 -20.58
CA PRO A 208 -3.70 9.53 -20.70
C PRO A 208 -4.66 10.65 -20.29
N ALA A 209 -5.97 10.45 -20.49
CA ALA A 209 -6.99 11.39 -20.04
C ALA A 209 -7.05 11.50 -18.52
N LEU A 210 -6.95 10.36 -17.81
CA LEU A 210 -6.93 10.32 -16.34
C LEU A 210 -5.66 10.97 -15.77
N LYS A 211 -4.49 10.70 -16.36
CA LYS A 211 -3.24 11.36 -15.97
C LYS A 211 -3.34 12.89 -16.12
N ARG A 212 -3.87 13.36 -17.27
CA ARG A 212 -4.13 14.80 -17.48
C ARG A 212 -5.13 15.38 -16.49
N PHE A 213 -6.15 14.61 -16.09
CA PHE A 213 -7.11 15.01 -15.08
C PHE A 213 -6.42 15.22 -13.74
N TYR A 214 -5.63 14.26 -13.26
CA TYR A 214 -4.85 14.41 -12.02
C TYR A 214 -3.93 15.65 -12.04
N LEU A 215 -3.23 15.89 -13.16
CA LEU A 215 -2.32 17.05 -13.29
C LEU A 215 -3.03 18.41 -13.26
N LYS A 216 -4.31 18.46 -13.63
CA LYS A 216 -5.10 19.69 -13.68
C LYS A 216 -5.95 19.92 -12.43
N SER A 217 -6.21 18.85 -11.67
CA SER A 217 -7.07 18.90 -10.48
C SER A 217 -6.43 19.74 -9.36
N LYS A 218 -7.28 20.47 -8.66
CA LYS A 218 -6.95 21.24 -7.48
C LYS A 218 -7.48 20.52 -6.25
N PRO A 219 -7.04 20.88 -5.03
CA PRO A 219 -7.54 20.27 -3.80
C PRO A 219 -9.08 20.32 -3.66
N ASP A 220 -9.71 21.39 -4.12
CA ASP A 220 -11.16 21.56 -4.06
C ASP A 220 -11.95 20.70 -5.05
N ASP A 221 -11.26 20.08 -6.01
CA ASP A 221 -11.86 19.11 -6.96
C ASP A 221 -11.95 17.70 -6.36
N ILE A 222 -11.35 17.48 -5.17
CA ILE A 222 -11.37 16.19 -4.49
C ILE A 222 -12.59 16.12 -3.59
N VAL A 223 -13.49 15.18 -3.87
CA VAL A 223 -14.74 14.99 -3.15
C VAL A 223 -14.89 13.55 -2.69
N VAL A 224 -15.56 13.34 -1.57
CA VAL A 224 -15.94 12.02 -1.11
C VAL A 224 -17.18 11.56 -1.86
N ILE A 225 -17.13 10.37 -2.42
CA ILE A 225 -18.25 9.72 -3.10
C ILE A 225 -18.64 8.43 -2.38
N HIS A 226 -19.87 7.97 -2.61
CA HIS A 226 -20.24 6.60 -2.29
C HIS A 226 -19.83 5.68 -3.43
N SER A 227 -18.88 4.81 -3.16
CA SER A 227 -18.40 3.86 -4.17
C SER A 227 -19.46 2.80 -4.49
N PRO A 228 -19.40 2.14 -5.66
CA PRO A 228 -20.33 1.05 -6.03
C PRO A 228 -20.33 -0.14 -5.04
N VAL A 229 -19.30 -0.27 -4.20
CA VAL A 229 -19.22 -1.31 -3.16
C VAL A 229 -19.77 -0.84 -1.80
N GLY A 230 -20.37 0.35 -1.74
CA GLY A 230 -21.07 0.86 -0.55
C GLY A 230 -20.15 1.47 0.52
N LEU A 231 -18.89 1.69 0.22
CA LEU A 231 -17.94 2.37 1.12
C LEU A 231 -17.69 3.79 0.65
N PRO A 232 -17.44 4.76 1.58
CA PRO A 232 -16.98 6.10 1.17
C PRO A 232 -15.60 6.00 0.52
N GLY A 233 -15.36 6.81 -0.49
CA GLY A 233 -14.08 6.85 -1.23
C GLY A 233 -13.84 8.17 -1.95
#